data_b22dd445a92cad7587881fc0a9f650ad
#
_entry.id   b22dd445a92cad7587881fc0a9f650ad
#
_cell.length_a   1.000
_cell.length_b   1.000
_cell.length_c   1.000
_cell.angle_alpha   90.00
_cell.angle_beta   90.00
_cell.angle_gamma   90.00
#
_symmetry.space_group_name_H-M   'P 1'
#
loop_
_entity.id
_entity.type
_entity.pdbx_description
1 polymer ?
#
loop_
_entity_poly.entity_id
_entity_poly.type
_entity_poly.pdbx_seq_one_letter_code
_entity_poly.pdbx_strand_id
1 'polypeptide(L)'
;MIKTLLNNIKSAILSDSNFKSCLIYPNARGEVVAPAVFLEVSNYSTGNDPATDELSLVANIEARVVVDAISEDAELICQNLAQAVANLAHLNSFGSNVSPAKVIGISKDAFKPEFDAYICWLVEWQHEFHVGKSVWNKSGIPPHTIYIGESANG
;
A
#
# COMPACT_ATOMS: atom_id res chain seq x y z
N MET A 1 -4.34 -0.89 -12.19
CA MET A 1 -3.02 -0.93 -11.58
C MET A 1 -3.07 -0.87 -10.06
N ILE A 2 -3.80 0.07 -9.49
CA ILE A 2 -3.85 0.19 -8.03
C ILE A 2 -4.46 -1.05 -7.37
N LYS A 3 -5.45 -1.65 -8.00
CA LYS A 3 -6.05 -2.87 -7.47
C LYS A 3 -5.03 -4.01 -7.39
N THR A 4 -4.21 -4.14 -8.43
CA THR A 4 -3.15 -5.15 -8.46
C THR A 4 -2.12 -4.88 -7.37
N LEU A 5 -1.73 -3.62 -7.20
CA LEU A 5 -0.80 -3.25 -6.15
C LEU A 5 -1.34 -3.62 -4.77
N LEU A 6 -2.59 -3.23 -4.49
CA LEU A 6 -3.20 -3.52 -3.19
C LEU A 6 -3.33 -5.02 -2.95
N ASN A 7 -3.70 -5.77 -3.98
CA ASN A 7 -3.80 -7.23 -3.85
C ASN A 7 -2.43 -7.87 -3.60
N ASN A 8 -1.39 -7.34 -4.24
CA ASN A 8 -0.04 -7.84 -4.01
C ASN A 8 0.45 -7.52 -2.60
N ILE A 9 0.12 -6.33 -2.11
CA ILE A 9 0.44 -5.96 -0.72
C ILE A 9 -0.29 -6.90 0.24
N LYS A 10 -1.57 -7.13 0.00
CA LYS A 10 -2.37 -8.04 0.82
C LYS A 10 -1.75 -9.44 0.86
N SER A 11 -1.35 -9.96 -0.29
CA SER A 11 -0.75 -11.29 -0.36
C SER A 11 0.57 -11.34 0.42
N ALA A 12 1.37 -10.28 0.30
CA ALA A 12 2.64 -10.20 1.02
C ALA A 12 2.42 -10.20 2.54
N ILE A 13 1.42 -9.43 3.00
CA ILE A 13 1.11 -9.37 4.43
C ILE A 13 0.62 -10.73 4.92
N LEU A 14 -0.27 -11.36 4.17
CA LEU A 14 -0.84 -12.65 4.57
C LEU A 14 0.17 -13.78 4.51
N SER A 15 1.30 -13.59 3.84
CA SER A 15 2.37 -14.59 3.87
C SER A 15 3.08 -14.63 5.22
N ASP A 16 2.93 -13.58 6.03
CA ASP A 16 3.41 -13.58 7.41
C ASP A 16 2.35 -14.23 8.29
N SER A 17 2.71 -15.33 8.94
CA SER A 17 1.78 -16.13 9.73
C SER A 17 1.23 -15.39 10.95
N ASN A 18 1.81 -14.25 11.31
CA ASN A 18 1.31 -13.47 12.45
C ASN A 18 0.01 -12.74 12.13
N PHE A 19 -0.35 -12.59 10.86
CA PHE A 19 -1.57 -11.90 10.47
C PHE A 19 -2.64 -12.91 10.05
N LYS A 20 -3.81 -12.78 10.63
CA LYS A 20 -4.94 -13.68 10.37
C LYS A 20 -5.81 -13.19 9.23
N SER A 21 -5.85 -11.88 9.01
CA SER A 21 -6.66 -11.32 7.92
C SER A 21 -6.05 -10.02 7.42
N CYS A 22 -6.35 -9.72 6.16
CA CYS A 22 -5.95 -8.46 5.53
C CYS A 22 -7.07 -8.08 4.58
N LEU A 23 -7.62 -6.88 4.77
CA LEU A 23 -8.79 -6.43 4.03
C LEU A 23 -8.47 -5.11 3.35
N ILE A 24 -9.03 -4.93 2.15
CA ILE A 24 -8.85 -3.72 1.39
C ILE A 24 -10.10 -2.87 1.57
N TYR A 25 -9.93 -1.71 2.18
CA TYR A 25 -10.99 -0.79 2.46
C TYR A 25 -11.33 0.00 1.17
N PRO A 26 -12.58 0.35 0.88
CA PRO A 26 -13.78 0.24 1.74
C PRO A 26 -14.55 -1.07 1.53
N ASN A 27 -14.05 -1.98 0.75
CA ASN A 27 -14.77 -3.21 0.43
C ASN A 27 -14.59 -4.30 1.49
N ALA A 28 -14.01 -3.93 2.63
CA ALA A 28 -13.83 -4.87 3.72
C ALA A 28 -15.19 -5.27 4.27
N ARG A 29 -15.48 -6.55 4.23
CA ARG A 29 -16.75 -7.09 4.72
C ARG A 29 -16.47 -8.33 5.53
N GLY A 30 -17.40 -8.59 6.47
CA GLY A 30 -17.34 -9.77 7.27
C GLY A 30 -16.60 -9.55 8.56
N GLU A 31 -16.34 -10.65 9.21
CA GLU A 31 -15.75 -10.65 10.53
C GLU A 31 -14.27 -10.35 10.47
N VAL A 32 -13.81 -9.51 11.37
CA VAL A 32 -12.39 -9.20 11.51
C VAL A 32 -11.77 -10.21 12.45
N VAL A 33 -10.82 -10.98 11.95
CA VAL A 33 -10.06 -11.92 12.77
C VAL A 33 -8.69 -11.29 13.01
N ALA A 34 -8.46 -10.85 14.22
CA ALA A 34 -7.21 -10.21 14.60
C ALA A 34 -6.12 -11.25 14.90
N PRO A 35 -4.84 -10.94 14.67
CA PRO A 35 -4.32 -9.67 14.15
C PRO A 35 -4.68 -9.47 12.68
N ALA A 36 -5.14 -8.26 12.36
CA ALA A 36 -5.63 -7.94 11.02
C ALA A 36 -4.97 -6.67 10.51
N VAL A 37 -4.96 -6.53 9.18
CA VAL A 37 -4.50 -5.29 8.55
C VAL A 37 -5.59 -4.80 7.61
N PHE A 38 -5.89 -3.51 7.70
CA PHE A 38 -6.79 -2.84 6.77
C PHE A 38 -5.97 -1.92 5.87
N LEU A 39 -6.05 -2.16 4.57
CA LEU A 39 -5.31 -1.39 3.57
C LEU A 39 -6.21 -0.40 2.86
N GLU A 40 -5.73 0.79 2.62
CA GLU A 40 -6.40 1.73 1.74
C GLU A 40 -5.41 2.70 1.13
N VAL A 41 -5.83 3.31 0.02
CA VAL A 41 -5.14 4.45 -0.54
C VAL A 41 -5.84 5.68 0.00
N SER A 42 -5.14 6.48 0.80
CA SER A 42 -5.76 7.64 1.43
C SER A 42 -5.82 8.83 0.49
N ASN A 43 -4.83 8.97 -0.37
CA ASN A 43 -4.81 10.06 -1.34
C ASN A 43 -3.74 9.82 -2.40
N TYR A 44 -3.85 10.60 -3.47
CA TYR A 44 -2.82 10.71 -4.49
C TYR A 44 -2.33 12.14 -4.51
N SER A 45 -1.03 12.31 -4.65
CA SER A 45 -0.43 13.61 -4.90
C SER A 45 0.39 13.51 -6.17
N THR A 46 0.82 14.66 -6.71
CA THR A 46 1.65 14.65 -7.91
C THR A 46 3.10 14.43 -7.52
N GLY A 47 3.80 13.66 -8.35
CA GLY A 47 5.22 13.41 -8.18
C GLY A 47 6.05 14.28 -9.12
N ASN A 48 7.27 13.85 -9.35
CA ASN A 48 8.17 14.57 -10.23
C ASN A 48 7.78 14.37 -11.68
N ASP A 49 7.87 15.45 -12.48
CA ASP A 49 7.59 15.37 -13.90
C ASP A 49 8.60 14.43 -14.58
N PRO A 50 8.14 13.34 -15.21
CA PRO A 50 9.05 12.40 -15.87
C PRO A 50 9.53 12.88 -17.23
N ALA A 51 9.07 14.04 -17.69
CA ALA A 51 9.43 14.62 -18.99
C ALA A 51 9.01 13.74 -20.17
N THR A 52 7.93 12.99 -20.01
CA THR A 52 7.43 12.06 -21.03
C THR A 52 5.97 12.32 -21.40
N ASP A 53 5.41 13.43 -20.95
CA ASP A 53 3.98 13.77 -21.04
C ASP A 53 3.10 12.87 -20.18
N GLU A 54 3.69 11.97 -19.40
CA GLU A 54 2.95 11.18 -18.42
C GLU A 54 2.78 12.01 -17.16
N LEU A 55 1.71 11.73 -16.43
CA LEU A 55 1.50 12.32 -15.12
C LEU A 55 2.12 11.41 -14.07
N SER A 56 2.98 11.97 -13.23
CA SER A 56 3.52 11.24 -12.10
C SER A 56 2.58 11.40 -10.91
N LEU A 57 2.19 10.29 -10.32
CA LEU A 57 1.34 10.28 -9.12
C LEU A 57 2.06 9.54 -8.01
N VAL A 58 1.81 10.00 -6.79
CA VAL A 58 2.28 9.35 -5.58
C VAL A 58 1.05 8.86 -4.83
N ALA A 59 0.93 7.56 -4.71
CA ALA A 59 -0.15 6.95 -3.93
C ALA A 59 0.30 6.83 -2.48
N ASN A 60 -0.50 7.34 -1.57
CA ASN A 60 -0.26 7.20 -0.14
C ASN A 60 -1.04 5.99 0.36
N ILE A 61 -0.32 4.97 0.79
CA ILE A 61 -0.90 3.73 1.29
C ILE A 61 -0.96 3.79 2.80
N GLU A 62 -2.10 3.44 3.35
CA GLU A 62 -2.28 3.33 4.79
C GLU A 62 -2.61 1.89 5.14
N ALA A 63 -1.88 1.36 6.09
CA ALA A 63 -2.13 0.02 6.63
C ALA A 63 -2.40 0.17 8.12
N ARG A 64 -3.63 -0.14 8.52
CA ARG A 64 -4.00 -0.13 9.93
C ARG A 64 -3.87 -1.53 10.50
N VAL A 65 -2.97 -1.66 11.45
CA VAL A 65 -2.71 -2.94 12.11
C VAL A 65 -3.54 -2.99 13.38
N VAL A 66 -4.34 -4.04 13.50
CA VAL A 66 -5.36 -4.15 14.55
C VAL A 66 -5.12 -5.44 15.33
N VAL A 67 -5.06 -5.34 16.64
CA VAL A 67 -4.98 -6.50 17.54
C VAL A 67 -6.04 -6.39 18.63
N ASP A 68 -6.35 -7.52 19.22
CA ASP A 68 -7.33 -7.60 20.30
C ASP A 68 -6.80 -6.87 21.54
N ALA A 69 -7.60 -5.96 22.09
CA ALA A 69 -7.18 -5.16 23.24
C ALA A 69 -7.16 -5.97 24.54
N ILE A 70 -7.80 -7.13 24.58
CA ILE A 70 -7.85 -7.94 25.79
C ILE A 70 -6.56 -8.73 26.03
N SER A 71 -5.72 -8.84 25.03
CA SER A 71 -4.44 -9.55 25.20
C SER A 71 -3.54 -8.77 26.14
N GLU A 72 -2.80 -9.51 26.95
CA GLU A 72 -1.73 -8.90 27.73
C GLU A 72 -0.68 -8.37 26.77
N ASP A 73 -0.16 -7.18 27.05
CA ASP A 73 0.84 -6.51 26.19
C ASP A 73 0.31 -6.20 24.77
N ALA A 74 -1.03 -6.09 24.62
CA ALA A 74 -1.62 -5.83 23.31
C ALA A 74 -1.01 -4.61 22.61
N GLU A 75 -0.73 -3.55 23.38
CA GLU A 75 -0.15 -2.34 22.83
C GLU A 75 1.22 -2.62 22.21
N LEU A 76 2.07 -3.35 22.91
CA LEU A 76 3.41 -3.68 22.42
C LEU A 76 3.36 -4.67 21.26
N ILE A 77 2.45 -5.61 21.33
CA ILE A 77 2.25 -6.56 20.23
C ILE A 77 1.86 -5.83 18.95
N CYS A 78 0.92 -4.89 19.08
CA CYS A 78 0.48 -4.12 17.91
C CYS A 78 1.61 -3.28 17.34
N GLN A 79 2.41 -2.65 18.18
CA GLN A 79 3.57 -1.89 17.72
C GLN A 79 4.57 -2.77 16.98
N ASN A 80 4.83 -3.96 17.51
CA ASN A 80 5.76 -4.89 16.86
C ASN A 80 5.24 -5.34 15.49
N LEU A 81 3.94 -5.60 15.40
CA LEU A 81 3.33 -6.00 14.13
C LEU A 81 3.32 -4.84 13.13
N ALA A 82 3.09 -3.61 13.61
CA ALA A 82 3.16 -2.44 12.76
C ALA A 82 4.58 -2.25 12.19
N GLN A 83 5.59 -2.46 13.01
CA GLN A 83 6.98 -2.41 12.56
C GLN A 83 7.27 -3.50 11.54
N ALA A 84 6.68 -4.68 11.71
CA ALA A 84 6.84 -5.76 10.75
C ALA A 84 6.24 -5.39 9.39
N VAL A 85 5.07 -4.74 9.40
CA VAL A 85 4.45 -4.28 8.15
C VAL A 85 5.32 -3.22 7.48
N ALA A 86 5.83 -2.27 8.27
CA ALA A 86 6.71 -1.22 7.73
C ALA A 86 7.98 -1.83 7.12
N ASN A 87 8.55 -2.81 7.78
CA ASN A 87 9.75 -3.47 7.28
C ASN A 87 9.45 -4.26 6.00
N LEU A 88 8.30 -4.89 5.93
CA LEU A 88 7.87 -5.60 4.72
C LEU A 88 7.73 -4.63 3.55
N ALA A 89 7.19 -3.44 3.81
CA ALA A 89 6.99 -2.44 2.78
C ALA A 89 8.30 -1.78 2.34
N HIS A 90 9.25 -1.66 3.24
CA HIS A 90 10.49 -0.91 2.98
C HIS A 90 11.17 -1.36 1.70
N LEU A 91 11.36 -0.43 0.77
CA LEU A 91 12.02 -0.65 -0.52
C LEU A 91 11.35 -1.72 -1.39
N ASN A 92 10.09 -2.01 -1.17
CA ASN A 92 9.35 -3.06 -1.85
C ASN A 92 8.39 -2.46 -2.89
N SER A 93 8.44 -2.95 -4.11
CA SER A 93 7.49 -2.56 -5.16
C SER A 93 6.34 -3.55 -5.30
N PHE A 94 6.36 -4.62 -4.53
CA PHE A 94 5.32 -5.66 -4.49
C PHE A 94 5.02 -6.25 -5.88
N GLY A 95 6.06 -6.38 -6.71
CA GLY A 95 5.91 -6.94 -8.05
C GLY A 95 5.08 -6.08 -9.00
N SER A 96 4.82 -4.82 -8.64
CA SER A 96 4.05 -3.90 -9.46
C SER A 96 4.96 -2.86 -10.10
N ASN A 97 4.43 -2.19 -11.11
CA ASN A 97 5.21 -1.18 -11.83
C ASN A 97 5.10 0.17 -11.12
N VAL A 98 5.63 0.19 -9.91
CA VAL A 98 5.64 1.38 -9.06
C VAL A 98 7.02 1.50 -8.42
N SER A 99 7.32 2.67 -7.90
CA SER A 99 8.58 2.85 -7.17
C SER A 99 8.61 1.95 -5.94
N PRO A 100 9.81 1.60 -5.45
CA PRO A 100 9.90 0.97 -4.13
C PRO A 100 9.24 1.85 -3.07
N ALA A 101 8.62 1.22 -2.11
CA ALA A 101 7.90 1.94 -1.07
C ALA A 101 8.83 2.84 -0.27
N LYS A 102 8.35 4.05 -0.02
CA LYS A 102 9.00 4.98 0.90
C LYS A 102 8.14 5.04 2.15
N VAL A 103 8.61 4.46 3.22
CA VAL A 103 7.89 4.46 4.49
C VAL A 103 7.90 5.86 5.07
N ILE A 104 6.70 6.37 5.40
CA ILE A 104 6.52 7.71 5.93
C ILE A 104 6.55 7.69 7.46
N GLY A 105 5.87 6.73 8.06
CA GLY A 105 5.86 6.65 9.51
C GLY A 105 4.92 5.60 10.05
N ILE A 106 5.00 5.44 11.35
CA ILE A 106 4.16 4.54 12.12
C ILE A 106 3.63 5.36 13.30
N SER A 107 2.32 5.33 13.51
CA SER A 107 1.71 6.10 14.59
C SER A 107 0.52 5.37 15.17
N LYS A 108 0.20 5.69 16.41
CA LYS A 108 -0.99 5.13 17.03
C LYS A 108 -2.22 5.76 16.40
N ASP A 109 -3.21 4.92 16.10
CA ASP A 109 -4.43 5.37 15.48
C ASP A 109 -5.59 5.15 16.44
N ALA A 110 -6.08 6.24 17.01
CA ALA A 110 -7.17 6.20 17.98
C ALA A 110 -8.50 6.47 17.31
N PHE A 111 -8.76 5.81 16.20
CA PHE A 111 -9.62 6.42 15.25
C PHE A 111 -11.11 6.10 15.33
N LYS A 112 -11.54 4.93 15.61
CA LYS A 112 -12.98 4.66 15.43
C LYS A 112 -13.61 3.96 16.60
N PRO A 113 -14.77 4.45 17.06
CA PRO A 113 -15.46 3.82 18.20
C PRO A 113 -15.79 2.35 17.95
N GLU A 114 -16.02 1.96 16.72
CA GLU A 114 -16.32 0.57 16.41
C GLU A 114 -15.15 -0.37 16.64
N PHE A 115 -13.96 0.19 16.86
CA PHE A 115 -12.78 -0.60 17.19
C PHE A 115 -12.34 -0.42 18.65
N ASP A 116 -13.26 -0.03 19.52
CA ASP A 116 -12.93 0.15 20.93
C ASP A 116 -12.36 -1.12 21.57
N ALA A 117 -12.72 -2.28 21.06
CA ALA A 117 -12.20 -3.55 21.56
C ALA A 117 -10.84 -3.91 21.01
N TYR A 118 -10.24 -3.01 20.23
CA TYR A 118 -8.99 -3.29 19.52
C TYR A 118 -7.99 -2.18 19.74
N ILE A 119 -6.72 -2.54 19.62
CA ILE A 119 -5.61 -1.59 19.54
C ILE A 119 -5.27 -1.44 18.07
N CYS A 120 -5.09 -0.22 17.61
CA CYS A 120 -4.80 0.06 16.20
C CYS A 120 -3.57 0.95 16.06
N TRP A 121 -2.66 0.55 15.17
CA TRP A 121 -1.51 1.36 14.78
C TRP A 121 -1.50 1.51 13.27
N LEU A 122 -1.16 2.70 12.80
CA LEU A 122 -1.16 3.07 11.39
C LEU A 122 0.26 3.06 10.85
N VAL A 123 0.44 2.38 9.72
CA VAL A 123 1.68 2.40 8.95
C VAL A 123 1.40 3.09 7.64
N GLU A 124 2.22 4.07 7.28
CA GLU A 124 2.03 4.81 6.03
C GLU A 124 3.27 4.71 5.16
N TRP A 125 3.05 4.50 3.87
CA TRP A 125 4.13 4.54 2.89
C TRP A 125 3.61 5.02 1.55
N GLN A 126 4.52 5.33 0.65
CA GLN A 126 4.19 5.90 -0.66
C GLN A 126 4.83 5.12 -1.78
N HIS A 127 4.12 5.04 -2.90
CA HIS A 127 4.63 4.55 -4.17
C HIS A 127 4.39 5.60 -5.24
N GLU A 128 5.39 5.81 -6.09
CA GLU A 128 5.25 6.70 -7.24
C GLU A 128 5.10 5.88 -8.50
N PHE A 129 4.24 6.34 -9.41
CA PHE A 129 4.02 5.68 -10.69
C PHE A 129 3.53 6.72 -11.70
N HIS A 130 3.59 6.35 -12.98
CA HIS A 130 3.24 7.27 -14.06
C HIS A 130 1.99 6.79 -14.76
N VAL A 131 1.09 7.72 -15.10
CA VAL A 131 -0.13 7.40 -15.84
C VAL A 131 -0.16 8.20 -17.13
N GLY A 132 -0.79 7.62 -18.15
CA GLY A 132 -0.86 8.21 -19.46
C GLY A 132 0.09 7.54 -20.42
N LYS A 133 0.28 8.16 -21.56
CA LYS A 133 1.18 7.63 -22.56
C LYS A 133 2.46 8.45 -22.61
N SER A 134 3.58 7.75 -22.56
CA SER A 134 4.87 8.38 -22.77
C SER A 134 4.96 8.94 -24.18
N VAL A 135 5.58 10.10 -24.34
CA VAL A 135 5.83 10.64 -25.67
C VAL A 135 6.71 9.71 -26.48
N TRP A 136 7.50 8.87 -25.82
CA TRP A 136 8.39 7.95 -26.49
C TRP A 136 7.68 6.73 -27.05
N ASN A 137 6.41 6.56 -26.73
CA ASN A 137 5.59 5.45 -27.20
C ASN A 137 4.60 5.85 -28.27
N LYS A 138 4.74 7.03 -28.85
CA LYS A 138 3.78 7.50 -29.82
C LYS A 138 3.84 6.62 -31.06
N SER A 139 2.66 6.28 -31.54
CA SER A 139 2.54 5.28 -32.56
C SER A 139 3.12 5.69 -33.89
N GLY A 140 3.31 6.94 -34.15
CA GLY A 140 3.94 7.36 -35.36
C GLY A 140 5.35 6.89 -35.49
N ILE A 141 5.91 6.35 -34.50
CA ILE A 141 7.24 5.87 -34.51
C ILE A 141 7.21 4.42 -34.56
N PRO A 142 7.50 3.94 -35.65
CA PRO A 142 7.45 2.58 -35.75
C PRO A 142 8.51 2.10 -35.02
N PRO A 143 8.62 1.64 -34.51
CA PRO A 143 9.21 0.96 -34.06
C PRO A 143 8.87 0.31 -33.28
N HIS A 144 8.56 0.16 -33.03
CA HIS A 144 8.12 -0.29 -32.35
C HIS A 144 8.14 -0.35 -31.28
N THR A 145 7.94 -0.26 -31.13
CA THR A 145 7.47 0.14 -30.25
C THR A 145 8.04 -0.02 -28.97
N ILE A 146 8.45 0.85 -28.42
CA ILE A 146 9.14 0.82 -27.24
C ILE A 146 8.24 1.29 -26.18
N TYR A 147 7.93 0.48 -25.23
CA TYR A 147 7.16 0.91 -24.09
C TYR A 147 8.10 1.19 -22.98
N ILE A 148 8.17 2.45 -22.70
CA ILE A 148 9.02 2.83 -21.67
C ILE A 148 8.18 3.26 -20.51
N GLY A 149 8.16 2.66 -19.69
CA GLY A 149 7.31 3.04 -18.70
C GLY A 149 6.07 2.33 -18.58
N GLU A 150 5.71 2.36 -19.32
CA GLU A 150 4.78 1.89 -19.15
C GLU A 150 4.37 1.05 -19.16
N SER A 151 4.34 1.28 -19.94
CA SER A 151 4.00 0.71 -20.05
C SER A 151 3.73 0.30 -20.26
N ALA A 152 3.53 0.73 -20.90
CA ALA A 152 3.20 0.45 -20.91
C ALA A 152 2.92 0.29 -20.83
N ASN A 153 2.69 0.70 -21.17
CA ASN A 153 2.42 0.67 -20.82
C ASN A 153 2.21 0.48 -20.26
N GLY A 154 2.23 0.91 -20.67
CA GLY A 154 2.06 0.88 -20.19
C GLY A 154 2.10 0.86 -19.75
#